data_6d2377270aba72091e27e6691515fd60
#
_entry.id   6d2377270aba72091e27e6691515fd60
#
_cell.length_a   1.000
_cell.length_b   1.000
_cell.length_c   1.000
_cell.angle_alpha   90.00
_cell.angle_beta   90.00
_cell.angle_gamma   90.00
#
_symmetry.space_group_name_H-M   'P 1'
#
loop_
_entity.id
_entity.type
_entity.pdbx_description
1 polymer ?
#
loop_
_entity_poly.entity_id
_entity_poly.type
_entity_poly.pdbx_seq_one_letter_code
_entity_poly.pdbx_strand_id
1 'polypeptide(L)'
;MARIGYSDPAKANDRTREILGKNRNANIFRMMSHSPSYFEQYCRLGGAIRHKGELDPVVRELAITRTGILCEAPYEVVAHQRIGKNVGVTDEQNAALEDWKSATCFNEVQRAALAFADEIVALRRPTDATFNAIASKLTPAA
;
A
#
# COMPACT_ATOMS: atom_id res chain seq x y z
N MET A 1 3.83 19.69 -1.76
CA MET A 1 3.28 20.17 -3.04
C MET A 1 4.09 19.55 -4.18
N ALA A 2 3.44 19.04 -5.25
CA ALA A 2 4.16 18.48 -6.39
C ALA A 2 5.03 19.56 -7.08
N ARG A 3 6.24 19.19 -7.49
CA ARG A 3 7.20 20.13 -8.15
C ARG A 3 6.89 20.33 -9.63
N ILE A 4 6.15 19.42 -10.26
CA ILE A 4 5.64 19.54 -11.63
C ILE A 4 4.11 19.43 -11.61
N GLY A 5 3.45 20.01 -12.61
CA GLY A 5 2.00 19.93 -12.72
C GLY A 5 1.52 18.50 -12.97
N TYR A 6 0.30 18.19 -12.54
CA TYR A 6 -0.33 16.92 -12.89
C TYR A 6 -0.67 16.88 -14.38
N SER A 7 -0.55 15.71 -15.00
CA SER A 7 -0.98 15.54 -16.39
C SER A 7 -2.47 15.85 -16.57
N ASP A 8 -2.82 16.37 -17.74
CA ASP A 8 -4.20 16.63 -18.12
C ASP A 8 -4.79 15.37 -18.79
N PRO A 9 -5.80 14.72 -18.21
CA PRO A 9 -6.43 13.55 -18.82
C PRO A 9 -7.01 13.81 -20.22
N ALA A 10 -7.43 15.06 -20.50
CA ALA A 10 -7.97 15.40 -21.82
C ALA A 10 -6.92 15.38 -22.94
N LYS A 11 -5.64 15.55 -22.58
CA LYS A 11 -4.50 15.50 -23.50
C LYS A 11 -3.83 14.13 -23.59
N ALA A 12 -4.26 13.18 -22.76
CA ALA A 12 -3.72 11.82 -22.75
C ALA A 12 -4.21 11.01 -23.96
N ASN A 13 -3.40 10.04 -24.41
CA ASN A 13 -3.87 9.05 -25.38
C ASN A 13 -5.03 8.22 -24.80
N ASP A 14 -5.78 7.54 -25.67
CA ASP A 14 -7.02 6.83 -25.28
C ASP A 14 -6.76 5.79 -24.20
N ARG A 15 -5.70 5.02 -24.30
CA ARG A 15 -5.33 3.99 -23.31
C ARG A 15 -5.00 4.59 -21.94
N THR A 16 -4.20 5.63 -21.92
CA THR A 16 -3.85 6.35 -20.69
C THR A 16 -5.10 6.98 -20.05
N ARG A 17 -5.98 7.57 -20.86
CA ARG A 17 -7.24 8.17 -20.41
C ARG A 17 -8.18 7.13 -19.80
N GLU A 18 -8.30 5.97 -20.45
CA GLU A 18 -9.08 4.84 -19.91
C GLU A 18 -8.59 4.41 -18.51
N ILE A 19 -7.26 4.21 -18.37
CA ILE A 19 -6.66 3.78 -17.11
C ILE A 19 -6.84 4.86 -16.02
N LEU A 20 -6.64 6.13 -16.36
CA LEU A 20 -6.87 7.26 -15.45
C LEU A 20 -8.32 7.29 -14.96
N GLY A 21 -9.29 7.13 -15.85
CA GLY A 21 -10.72 7.09 -15.53
C GLY A 21 -11.07 5.97 -14.56
N LYS A 22 -10.57 4.74 -14.80
CA LYS A 22 -10.74 3.60 -13.89
C LYS A 22 -10.18 3.87 -12.49
N ASN A 23 -9.17 4.70 -12.38
CA ASN A 23 -8.53 5.10 -11.12
C ASN A 23 -8.99 6.48 -10.62
N ARG A 24 -10.18 6.93 -11.04
CA ARG A 24 -10.83 8.18 -10.61
C ARG A 24 -9.95 9.42 -10.81
N ASN A 25 -9.04 9.41 -11.77
CA ASN A 25 -8.08 10.49 -12.04
C ASN A 25 -7.28 10.94 -10.80
N ALA A 26 -7.00 10.03 -9.87
CA ALA A 26 -6.28 10.38 -8.64
C ALA A 26 -4.90 10.96 -8.96
N ASN A 27 -4.45 11.89 -8.13
CA ASN A 27 -3.25 12.68 -8.38
C ASN A 27 -1.98 11.85 -8.60
N ILE A 28 -1.81 10.75 -7.87
CA ILE A 28 -0.67 9.84 -8.08
C ILE A 28 -0.66 9.27 -9.50
N PHE A 29 -1.80 8.85 -10.03
CA PHE A 29 -1.91 8.31 -11.38
C PHE A 29 -1.73 9.38 -12.46
N ARG A 30 -2.25 10.59 -12.22
CA ARG A 30 -1.99 11.73 -13.10
C ARG A 30 -0.50 12.10 -13.13
N MET A 31 0.19 11.99 -12.01
CA MET A 31 1.64 12.21 -11.96
C MET A 31 2.40 11.14 -12.75
N MET A 32 2.07 9.86 -12.58
CA MET A 32 2.71 8.75 -13.29
C MET A 32 2.42 8.76 -14.79
N SER A 33 1.27 9.27 -15.21
CA SER A 33 0.83 9.27 -16.61
C SER A 33 1.57 10.27 -17.49
N HIS A 34 2.50 11.07 -16.95
CA HIS A 34 3.51 11.76 -17.77
C HIS A 34 4.37 10.79 -18.59
N SER A 35 4.52 9.54 -18.13
CA SER A 35 5.12 8.44 -18.88
C SER A 35 4.09 7.34 -19.12
N PRO A 36 3.36 7.35 -20.25
CA PRO A 36 2.23 6.45 -20.48
C PRO A 36 2.57 4.96 -20.39
N SER A 37 3.70 4.53 -20.96
CA SER A 37 4.13 3.13 -20.94
C SER A 37 4.47 2.66 -19.51
N TYR A 38 5.21 3.47 -18.74
CA TYR A 38 5.48 3.19 -17.33
C TYR A 38 4.18 3.09 -16.54
N PHE A 39 3.30 4.07 -16.70
CA PHE A 39 2.02 4.14 -15.98
C PHE A 39 1.15 2.90 -16.22
N GLU A 40 1.06 2.44 -17.46
CA GLU A 40 0.30 1.22 -17.76
C GLU A 40 0.87 -0.01 -17.05
N GLN A 41 2.20 -0.21 -17.09
CA GLN A 41 2.83 -1.36 -16.43
C GLN A 41 2.74 -1.27 -14.91
N TYR A 42 2.88 -0.08 -14.35
CA TYR A 42 2.68 0.16 -12.92
C TYR A 42 1.26 -0.23 -12.47
N CYS A 43 0.24 0.20 -13.22
CA CYS A 43 -1.15 -0.17 -12.90
C CYS A 43 -1.40 -1.68 -13.05
N ARG A 44 -0.77 -2.34 -14.02
CA ARG A 44 -0.84 -3.80 -14.16
C ARG A 44 -0.21 -4.53 -12.98
N LEU A 45 0.99 -4.13 -12.58
CA LEU A 45 1.69 -4.71 -11.43
C LEU A 45 0.91 -4.48 -10.13
N GLY A 46 0.52 -3.23 -9.86
CA GLY A 46 -0.25 -2.89 -8.67
C GLY A 46 -1.61 -3.60 -8.62
N GLY A 47 -2.26 -3.78 -9.78
CA GLY A 47 -3.48 -4.55 -9.89
C GLY A 47 -3.27 -6.05 -9.62
N ALA A 48 -2.14 -6.62 -10.06
CA ALA A 48 -1.81 -8.01 -9.77
C ALA A 48 -1.57 -8.23 -8.27
N ILE A 49 -0.75 -7.39 -7.64
CA ILE A 49 -0.46 -7.47 -6.20
C ILE A 49 -1.74 -7.33 -5.36
N ARG A 50 -2.60 -6.35 -5.68
CA ARG A 50 -3.77 -6.03 -4.85
C ARG A 50 -4.97 -6.95 -5.07
N HIS A 51 -5.12 -7.55 -6.26
CA HIS A 51 -6.35 -8.26 -6.64
C HIS A 51 -6.13 -9.71 -7.06
N LYS A 52 -4.88 -10.14 -7.24
CA LYS A 52 -4.54 -11.52 -7.65
C LYS A 52 -3.56 -12.21 -6.71
N GLY A 53 -2.96 -11.47 -5.78
CA GLY A 53 -2.09 -12.03 -4.74
C GLY A 53 -2.91 -12.77 -3.68
N GLU A 54 -2.27 -13.69 -2.96
CA GLU A 54 -2.89 -14.50 -1.90
C GLU A 54 -2.86 -13.83 -0.52
N LEU A 55 -2.10 -12.73 -0.37
CA LEU A 55 -2.03 -12.03 0.91
C LEU A 55 -3.39 -11.46 1.30
N ASP A 56 -3.80 -11.75 2.54
CA ASP A 56 -5.03 -11.21 3.12
C ASP A 56 -5.11 -9.68 2.93
N PRO A 57 -6.23 -9.15 2.39
CA PRO A 57 -6.37 -7.74 2.09
C PRO A 57 -6.23 -6.82 3.31
N VAL A 58 -6.67 -7.26 4.51
CA VAL A 58 -6.52 -6.48 5.75
C VAL A 58 -5.05 -6.38 6.13
N VAL A 59 -4.33 -7.50 6.10
CA VAL A 59 -2.88 -7.54 6.38
C VAL A 59 -2.12 -6.64 5.41
N ARG A 60 -2.44 -6.71 4.12
CA ARG A 60 -1.84 -5.87 3.08
C ARG A 60 -2.04 -4.38 3.37
N GLU A 61 -3.28 -3.94 3.62
CA GLU A 61 -3.56 -2.52 3.83
C GLU A 61 -2.97 -2.00 5.14
N LEU A 62 -2.92 -2.82 6.19
CA LEU A 62 -2.23 -2.46 7.44
C LEU A 62 -0.72 -2.25 7.19
N ALA A 63 -0.07 -3.17 6.47
CA ALA A 63 1.36 -3.05 6.15
C ALA A 63 1.67 -1.82 5.27
N ILE A 64 0.84 -1.55 4.25
CA ILE A 64 1.01 -0.36 3.38
C ILE A 64 0.80 0.92 4.18
N THR A 65 -0.25 1.00 5.01
CA THR A 65 -0.52 2.18 5.83
C THR A 65 0.61 2.43 6.83
N ARG A 66 1.10 1.37 7.50
CA ARG A 66 2.25 1.46 8.41
C ARG A 66 3.51 1.95 7.70
N THR A 67 3.80 1.42 6.51
CA THR A 67 4.91 1.90 5.68
C THR A 67 4.75 3.39 5.34
N GLY A 68 3.55 3.82 5.00
CA GLY A 68 3.24 5.24 4.76
C GLY A 68 3.50 6.13 5.97
N ILE A 69 3.16 5.68 7.19
CA ILE A 69 3.45 6.39 8.44
C ILE A 69 4.96 6.51 8.64
N LEU A 70 5.70 5.41 8.52
CA LEU A 70 7.16 5.38 8.71
C LEU A 70 7.93 6.23 7.70
N CYS A 71 7.40 6.35 6.48
CA CYS A 71 7.96 7.16 5.41
C CYS A 71 7.47 8.62 5.40
N GLU A 72 6.69 9.03 6.40
CA GLU A 72 6.10 10.37 6.47
C GLU A 72 5.34 10.76 5.20
N ALA A 73 4.58 9.80 4.64
CA ALA A 73 3.84 9.93 3.39
C ALA A 73 2.32 10.10 3.64
N PRO A 74 1.84 11.28 4.07
CA PRO A 74 0.46 11.47 4.52
C PRO A 74 -0.57 11.18 3.42
N TYR A 75 -0.22 11.38 2.16
CA TYR A 75 -1.11 11.05 1.03
C TYR A 75 -1.41 9.54 0.98
N GLU A 76 -0.37 8.71 1.13
CA GLU A 76 -0.50 7.25 1.14
C GLU A 76 -1.26 6.77 2.38
N VAL A 77 -0.96 7.34 3.55
CA VAL A 77 -1.65 7.01 4.80
C VAL A 77 -3.16 7.23 4.66
N VAL A 78 -3.59 8.43 4.26
CA VAL A 78 -5.01 8.75 4.10
C VAL A 78 -5.69 7.88 3.05
N ALA A 79 -5.01 7.63 1.92
CA ALA A 79 -5.55 6.80 0.85
C ALA A 79 -5.74 5.35 1.31
N HIS A 80 -4.73 4.75 1.95
CA HIS A 80 -4.74 3.35 2.35
C HIS A 80 -5.57 3.09 3.62
N GLN A 81 -5.70 4.02 4.54
CA GLN A 81 -6.69 3.94 5.62
C GLN A 81 -8.12 3.81 5.07
N ARG A 82 -8.45 4.61 4.05
CA ARG A 82 -9.77 4.53 3.40
C ARG A 82 -9.97 3.21 2.64
N ILE A 83 -8.94 2.75 1.90
CA ILE A 83 -8.99 1.46 1.19
C ILE A 83 -9.10 0.32 2.20
N GLY A 84 -8.35 0.37 3.29
CA GLY A 84 -8.35 -0.61 4.36
C GLY A 84 -9.73 -0.80 4.98
N LYS A 85 -10.47 0.29 5.23
CA LYS A 85 -11.85 0.20 5.72
C LYS A 85 -12.76 -0.61 4.79
N ASN A 86 -12.58 -0.50 3.48
CA ASN A 86 -13.39 -1.25 2.51
C ASN A 86 -13.09 -2.75 2.50
N VAL A 87 -11.96 -3.18 3.06
CA VAL A 87 -11.57 -4.60 3.14
C VAL A 87 -11.59 -5.15 4.56
N GLY A 88 -11.98 -4.34 5.56
CA GLY A 88 -12.21 -4.80 6.92
C GLY A 88 -11.22 -4.30 7.97
N VAL A 89 -10.30 -3.37 7.65
CA VAL A 89 -9.50 -2.67 8.66
C VAL A 89 -10.41 -1.79 9.51
N THR A 90 -10.36 -1.96 10.83
CA THR A 90 -11.22 -1.20 11.77
C THR A 90 -10.66 0.21 12.03
N ASP A 91 -11.52 1.10 12.53
CA ASP A 91 -11.09 2.45 12.96
C ASP A 91 -10.10 2.37 14.12
N GLU A 92 -10.29 1.42 15.04
CA GLU A 92 -9.37 1.14 16.13
C GLU A 92 -7.99 0.73 15.62
N GLN A 93 -7.93 -0.19 14.65
CA GLN A 93 -6.67 -0.61 14.03
C GLN A 93 -5.97 0.55 13.32
N ASN A 94 -6.71 1.35 12.55
CA ASN A 94 -6.14 2.54 11.89
C ASN A 94 -5.55 3.55 12.89
N ALA A 95 -6.24 3.81 14.00
CA ALA A 95 -5.77 4.72 15.05
C ALA A 95 -4.54 4.17 15.80
N ALA A 96 -4.45 2.85 15.95
CA ALA A 96 -3.38 2.19 16.68
C ALA A 96 -2.09 1.97 15.87
N LEU A 97 -2.09 2.22 14.54
CA LEU A 97 -0.94 1.89 13.69
C LEU A 97 0.35 2.63 14.07
N GLU A 98 0.29 3.82 14.64
CA GLU A 98 1.48 4.55 15.07
C GLU A 98 2.20 3.83 16.21
N ASP A 99 1.45 3.32 17.19
CA ASP A 99 1.97 2.56 18.34
C ASP A 99 1.37 1.14 18.39
N TRP A 100 1.39 0.44 17.26
CA TRP A 100 0.79 -0.88 17.12
C TRP A 100 1.33 -1.93 18.11
N LYS A 101 2.54 -1.71 18.64
CA LYS A 101 3.20 -2.66 19.55
C LYS A 101 2.48 -2.75 20.89
N SER A 102 1.96 -1.64 21.40
CA SER A 102 1.19 -1.56 22.65
C SER A 102 -0.30 -1.93 22.47
N ALA A 103 -0.81 -1.86 21.24
CA ALA A 103 -2.22 -2.11 20.95
C ALA A 103 -2.58 -3.60 21.00
N THR A 104 -3.83 -3.91 21.36
CA THR A 104 -4.36 -5.28 21.48
C THR A 104 -5.25 -5.69 20.31
N CYS A 105 -5.59 -4.76 19.41
CA CYS A 105 -6.52 -4.98 18.29
C CYS A 105 -5.92 -5.72 17.08
N PHE A 106 -4.65 -6.08 17.13
CA PHE A 106 -3.97 -6.81 16.04
C PHE A 106 -3.76 -8.27 16.40
N ASN A 107 -4.14 -9.18 15.48
CA ASN A 107 -3.85 -10.60 15.63
C ASN A 107 -2.37 -10.90 15.30
N GLU A 108 -1.96 -12.15 15.53
CA GLU A 108 -0.56 -12.56 15.37
C GLU A 108 -0.01 -12.37 13.94
N VAL A 109 -0.82 -12.62 12.90
CA VAL A 109 -0.39 -12.44 11.49
C VAL A 109 -0.19 -10.95 11.19
N GLN A 110 -1.14 -10.12 11.61
CA GLN A 110 -1.08 -8.67 11.46
C GLN A 110 0.14 -8.10 12.18
N ARG A 111 0.40 -8.53 13.42
CA ARG A 111 1.58 -8.10 14.19
C ARG A 111 2.89 -8.51 13.52
N ALA A 112 2.98 -9.73 12.98
CA ALA A 112 4.16 -10.18 12.25
C ALA A 112 4.39 -9.34 10.97
N ALA A 113 3.32 -9.01 10.23
CA ALA A 113 3.41 -8.15 9.05
C ALA A 113 3.81 -6.71 9.38
N LEU A 114 3.30 -6.15 10.48
CA LEU A 114 3.68 -4.80 10.96
C LEU A 114 5.15 -4.75 11.40
N ALA A 115 5.63 -5.78 12.12
CA ALA A 115 7.04 -5.90 12.48
C ALA A 115 7.95 -6.00 11.24
N PHE A 116 7.53 -6.79 10.25
CA PHE A 116 8.23 -6.92 8.98
C PHE A 116 8.30 -5.57 8.24
N ALA A 117 7.19 -4.84 8.15
CA ALA A 117 7.16 -3.51 7.55
C ALA A 117 8.09 -2.52 8.28
N ASP A 118 8.08 -2.51 9.61
CA ASP A 118 8.98 -1.68 10.43
C ASP A 118 10.45 -1.94 10.09
N GLU A 119 10.88 -3.20 10.03
CA GLU A 119 12.27 -3.54 9.76
C GLU A 119 12.69 -3.29 8.31
N ILE A 120 11.82 -3.56 7.33
CA ILE A 120 12.10 -3.24 5.91
C ILE A 120 12.36 -1.74 5.75
N VAL A 121 11.56 -0.89 6.38
CA VAL A 121 11.75 0.57 6.27
C VAL A 121 13.01 1.02 7.01
N ALA A 122 13.23 0.54 8.24
CA ALA A 122 14.35 0.97 9.07
C ALA A 122 15.70 0.38 8.63
N LEU A 123 15.72 -0.91 8.30
CA LEU A 123 16.94 -1.69 8.08
C LEU A 123 17.17 -2.11 6.62
N ARG A 124 16.20 -1.88 5.75
CA ARG A 124 16.14 -2.32 4.33
C ARG A 124 16.13 -3.84 4.15
N ARG A 125 16.08 -4.59 5.24
CA ARG A 125 15.92 -6.05 5.29
C ARG A 125 15.37 -6.45 6.66
N PRO A 126 14.60 -7.54 6.75
CA PRO A 126 14.19 -8.07 8.05
C PRO A 126 15.38 -8.78 8.72
N THR A 127 15.34 -8.86 10.05
CA THR A 127 16.13 -9.85 10.80
C THR A 127 15.60 -11.26 10.53
N ASP A 128 16.43 -12.28 10.77
CA ASP A 128 16.00 -13.67 10.63
C ASP A 128 14.81 -13.99 11.55
N ALA A 129 14.78 -13.40 12.74
CA ALA A 129 13.67 -13.59 13.67
C ALA A 129 12.35 -13.05 13.11
N THR A 130 12.35 -11.82 12.59
CA THR A 130 11.16 -11.18 11.99
C THR A 130 10.75 -11.90 10.69
N PHE A 131 11.72 -12.28 9.86
CA PHE A 131 11.43 -13.07 8.66
C PHE A 131 10.76 -14.40 9.01
N ASN A 132 11.32 -15.18 9.94
CA ASN A 132 10.76 -16.46 10.35
C ASN A 132 9.39 -16.33 11.00
N ALA A 133 9.15 -15.25 11.75
CA ALA A 133 7.85 -14.97 12.37
C ALA A 133 6.74 -14.80 11.32
N ILE A 134 6.99 -14.07 10.22
CA ILE A 134 5.99 -13.92 9.15
C ILE A 134 5.93 -15.14 8.24
N ALA A 135 7.07 -15.75 7.89
CA ALA A 135 7.14 -16.91 7.01
C ALA A 135 6.46 -18.15 7.60
N SER A 136 6.40 -18.26 8.94
CA SER A 136 5.65 -19.35 9.59
C SER A 136 4.12 -19.20 9.52
N LYS A 137 3.63 -18.05 9.08
CA LYS A 137 2.19 -17.71 9.07
C LYS A 137 1.64 -17.48 7.67
N LEU A 138 2.49 -17.29 6.68
CA LEU A 138 2.12 -17.03 5.29
C LEU A 138 2.72 -18.08 4.36
N THR A 139 2.05 -18.30 3.22
CA THR A 139 2.60 -19.12 2.14
C THR A 139 3.66 -18.32 1.37
N PRO A 140 4.57 -18.97 0.61
CA PRO A 140 5.49 -18.25 -0.29
C PRO A 140 4.81 -17.43 -1.37
N ALA A 141 3.51 -17.65 -1.63
CA ALA A 141 2.72 -16.91 -2.61
C ALA A 141 2.02 -15.68 -2.01
N ALA A 142 1.96 -15.57 -0.68
CA ALA A 142 1.45 -14.43 0.06
C ALA A 142 2.63 -13.54 0.51
#